data_ab9bf68009f719eaba44749ec190e4fb
#
_entry.id   ab9bf68009f719eaba44749ec190e4fb
#
_cell.length_a   1.000
_cell.length_b   1.000
_cell.length_c   1.000
_cell.angle_alpha   90.00
_cell.angle_beta   90.00
_cell.angle_gamma   90.00
#
_symmetry.space_group_name_H-M   'P 1'
#
loop_
_entity.id
_entity.type
_entity.pdbx_description
1 polymer ?
#
loop_
_entity_poly.entity_id
_entity_poly.type
_entity_poly.pdbx_seq_one_letter_code
_entity_poly.pdbx_strand_id
1 'polypeptide(L)'
;RLCHRALVGLSRTGSYCGNGSGEIVLAFTTANRMPHYADKALLPMTMLHDDAINPLFRAVAECVEESVLSSLFHAETVTGHHGKTVPCLTDLLEGKIERKE
;
A
#
# COMPACT_ATOMS: atom_id res chain seq x y z
N ARG A 1 13.33 5.29 -1.10
CA ARG A 1 13.40 5.19 0.38
C ARG A 1 12.01 5.17 1.03
N LEU A 2 11.03 5.89 0.50
CA LEU A 2 9.62 5.83 0.94
C LEU A 2 9.00 4.47 0.65
N CYS A 3 9.28 3.87 -0.51
CA CYS A 3 8.78 2.54 -0.87
C CYS A 3 9.13 1.47 0.18
N HIS A 4 10.33 1.51 0.73
CA HIS A 4 10.75 0.56 1.78
C HIS A 4 9.92 0.69 3.06
N ARG A 5 9.32 1.85 3.34
CA ARG A 5 8.48 2.07 4.53
C ARG A 5 7.05 1.57 4.36
N ALA A 6 6.63 1.29 3.13
CA ALA A 6 5.34 0.64 2.90
C ALA A 6 5.26 -0.74 3.57
N LEU A 7 6.37 -1.50 3.59
CA LEU A 7 6.44 -2.78 4.29
C LEU A 7 6.21 -2.66 5.81
N VAL A 8 6.59 -1.54 6.40
CA VAL A 8 6.33 -1.27 7.83
C VAL A 8 4.83 -1.14 8.08
N GLY A 9 4.10 -0.44 7.22
CA GLY A 9 2.64 -0.33 7.29
C GLY A 9 1.95 -1.68 7.11
N LEU A 10 2.38 -2.47 6.12
CA LEU A 10 1.87 -3.84 5.92
C LEU A 10 2.13 -4.74 7.12
N SER A 11 3.31 -4.67 7.71
CA SER A 11 3.66 -5.50 8.89
C SER A 11 2.78 -5.18 10.09
N ARG A 12 2.33 -3.94 10.26
CA ARG A 12 1.41 -3.54 11.34
C ARG A 12 0.03 -4.18 11.20
N THR A 13 -0.36 -4.58 10.00
CA THR A 13 -1.62 -5.29 9.74
C THR A 13 -1.48 -6.82 9.73
N GLY A 14 -0.33 -7.33 10.20
CA GLY A 14 -0.08 -8.76 10.34
C GLY A 14 0.70 -9.42 9.21
N SER A 15 1.08 -8.67 8.16
CA SER A 15 1.95 -9.23 7.10
C SER A 15 3.38 -9.41 7.61
N TYR A 16 3.96 -10.55 7.33
CA TYR A 16 5.38 -10.84 7.58
C TYR A 16 6.16 -11.06 6.27
N CYS A 17 5.56 -10.73 5.12
CA CYS A 17 6.17 -10.86 3.79
C CYS A 17 6.76 -12.27 3.57
N GLY A 18 5.90 -13.28 3.72
CA GLY A 18 6.30 -14.69 3.69
C GLY A 18 6.76 -15.17 2.32
N ASN A 19 7.38 -16.36 2.30
CA ASN A 19 7.76 -17.00 1.04
C ASN A 19 6.52 -17.28 0.17
N GLY A 20 6.53 -16.78 -1.06
CA GLY A 20 5.39 -16.88 -1.97
C GLY A 20 4.46 -15.66 -1.97
N SER A 21 4.65 -14.69 -1.08
CA SER A 21 4.09 -13.36 -1.24
C SER A 21 5.03 -12.46 -2.07
N GLY A 22 4.48 -11.45 -2.70
CA GLY A 22 5.26 -10.49 -3.48
C GLY A 22 4.67 -9.11 -3.34
N GLU A 23 5.42 -8.22 -2.71
CA GLU A 23 5.05 -6.84 -2.52
C GLU A 23 5.77 -5.97 -3.56
N ILE A 24 5.01 -5.24 -4.37
CA ILE A 24 5.54 -4.29 -5.33
C ILE A 24 5.07 -2.90 -4.92
N VAL A 25 6.02 -2.01 -4.69
CA VAL A 25 5.73 -0.62 -4.31
C VAL A 25 6.32 0.32 -5.34
N LEU A 26 5.47 1.18 -5.89
CA LEU A 26 5.84 2.22 -6.82
C LEU A 26 5.67 3.59 -6.17
N ALA A 27 6.67 4.44 -6.29
CA ALA A 27 6.60 5.85 -5.90
C ALA A 27 6.85 6.75 -7.11
N PHE A 28 6.16 7.88 -7.15
CA PHE A 28 6.38 8.90 -8.15
C PHE A 28 6.30 10.29 -7.50
N THR A 29 6.82 11.28 -8.20
CA THR A 29 6.75 12.67 -7.77
C THR A 29 6.19 13.55 -8.88
N THR A 30 5.47 14.59 -8.49
CA THR A 30 5.01 15.66 -9.38
C THR A 30 5.85 16.94 -9.22
N ALA A 31 6.79 16.95 -8.26
CA ALA A 31 7.67 18.09 -8.01
C ALA A 31 8.72 18.29 -9.11
N ASN A 32 9.18 17.20 -9.71
CA ASN A 32 10.17 17.22 -10.78
C ASN A 32 9.51 16.71 -12.07
N ARG A 33 9.18 17.62 -12.98
CA ARG A 33 8.60 17.28 -14.28
C ARG A 33 9.65 17.39 -15.37
N MET A 34 9.86 16.32 -16.09
CA MET A 34 10.72 16.29 -17.27
C MET A 34 9.84 16.35 -18.53
N PRO A 35 10.01 17.36 -19.40
CA PRO A 35 9.28 17.40 -20.66
C PRO A 35 9.71 16.24 -21.56
N HIS A 36 8.78 15.75 -22.38
CA HIS A 36 9.06 14.66 -23.32
C HIS A 36 10.12 15.04 -24.37
N TYR A 37 10.06 16.28 -24.83
CA TYR A 37 11.09 16.84 -25.71
C TYR A 37 12.02 17.77 -24.94
N ALA A 38 13.31 17.67 -25.20
CA ALA A 38 14.30 18.53 -24.56
C ALA A 38 14.26 19.92 -25.18
N ASP A 39 13.88 20.89 -24.37
CA ASP A 39 13.99 22.33 -24.67
C ASP A 39 15.27 22.96 -24.09
N LYS A 40 15.86 22.30 -23.09
CA LYS A 40 17.10 22.68 -22.39
C LYS A 40 17.95 21.47 -22.13
N ALA A 41 19.28 21.67 -22.18
CA ALA A 41 20.25 20.61 -21.88
C ALA A 41 20.29 20.26 -20.38
N LEU A 42 19.94 21.19 -19.50
CA LEU A 42 19.96 21.02 -18.05
C LEU A 42 18.59 21.34 -17.47
N LEU A 43 18.09 20.44 -16.62
CA LEU A 43 16.84 20.61 -15.90
C LEU A 43 17.13 20.80 -14.42
N PRO A 44 16.51 21.82 -13.77
CA PRO A 44 16.57 21.95 -12.33
C PRO A 44 15.76 20.83 -11.69
N MET A 45 16.31 20.24 -10.63
CA MET A 45 15.60 19.22 -9.83
C MET A 45 15.57 19.62 -8.37
N THR A 46 14.44 19.41 -7.74
CA THR A 46 14.24 19.64 -6.30
C THR A 46 14.29 18.32 -5.57
N MET A 47 15.09 18.24 -4.54
CA MET A 47 15.21 17.06 -3.69
C MET A 47 15.04 17.44 -2.23
N LEU A 48 14.31 16.61 -1.47
CA LEU A 48 14.20 16.80 -0.03
C LEU A 48 15.51 16.41 0.65
N HIS A 49 15.97 17.24 1.60
CA HIS A 49 17.12 16.93 2.42
C HIS A 49 16.84 15.73 3.34
N ASP A 50 17.82 14.87 3.52
CA ASP A 50 17.68 13.63 4.31
C ASP A 50 17.24 13.88 5.76
N ASP A 51 17.69 14.98 6.38
CA ASP A 51 17.29 15.32 7.75
C ASP A 51 15.81 15.68 7.88
N ALA A 52 15.13 16.00 6.78
CA ALA A 52 13.71 16.34 6.75
C ALA A 52 12.79 15.16 6.34
N ILE A 53 13.35 13.96 6.06
CA ILE A 53 12.58 12.86 5.46
C ILE A 53 11.79 12.02 6.48
N ASN A 54 12.18 12.03 7.76
CA ASN A 54 11.57 11.17 8.78
C ASN A 54 10.04 11.31 8.94
N PRO A 55 9.45 12.52 8.89
CA PRO A 55 7.99 12.66 8.91
C PRO A 55 7.31 11.92 7.76
N LEU A 56 7.92 11.93 6.56
CA LEU A 56 7.40 11.21 5.40
C LEU A 56 7.50 9.69 5.56
N PHE A 57 8.54 9.19 6.20
CA PHE A 57 8.67 7.77 6.51
C PHE A 57 7.53 7.30 7.42
N ARG A 58 7.21 8.09 8.46
CA ARG A 58 6.07 7.79 9.34
C ARG A 58 4.76 7.86 8.56
N ALA A 59 4.54 8.91 7.80
CA ALA A 59 3.33 9.10 7.02
C ALA A 59 3.06 7.92 6.07
N VAL A 60 4.08 7.43 5.35
CA VAL A 60 3.93 6.26 4.47
C VAL A 60 3.49 5.03 5.26
N ALA A 61 4.12 4.74 6.40
CA ALA A 61 3.76 3.59 7.21
C ALA A 61 2.31 3.68 7.71
N GLU A 62 1.89 4.84 8.20
CA GLU A 62 0.53 5.10 8.69
C GLU A 62 -0.51 5.04 7.55
N CYS A 63 -0.23 5.65 6.40
CA CYS A 63 -1.13 5.62 5.24
C CYS A 63 -1.31 4.20 4.67
N VAL A 64 -0.26 3.39 4.63
CA VAL A 64 -0.34 2.01 4.15
C VAL A 64 -1.15 1.16 5.13
N GLU A 65 -0.91 1.27 6.44
CA GLU A 65 -1.70 0.61 7.47
C GLU A 65 -3.19 0.97 7.35
N GLU A 66 -3.50 2.25 7.28
CA GLU A 66 -4.87 2.75 7.12
C GLU A 66 -5.51 2.24 5.82
N SER A 67 -4.77 2.25 4.71
CA SER A 67 -5.27 1.76 3.42
C SER A 67 -5.64 0.28 3.45
N VAL A 68 -4.84 -0.55 4.12
CA VAL A 68 -5.12 -1.98 4.30
C VAL A 68 -6.36 -2.17 5.16
N LEU A 69 -6.44 -1.51 6.31
CA LEU A 69 -7.60 -1.59 7.20
C LEU A 69 -8.87 -1.09 6.51
N SER A 70 -8.79 0.04 5.80
CA SER A 70 -9.90 0.57 5.00
C SER A 70 -10.37 -0.44 3.96
N SER A 71 -9.44 -1.05 3.22
CA SER A 71 -9.77 -2.09 2.24
C SER A 71 -10.50 -3.28 2.86
N LEU A 72 -10.05 -3.76 4.01
CA LEU A 72 -10.66 -4.90 4.71
C LEU A 72 -12.08 -4.59 5.22
N PHE A 73 -12.29 -3.38 5.78
CA PHE A 73 -13.57 -2.99 6.35
C PHE A 73 -14.61 -2.56 5.31
N HIS A 74 -14.19 -2.16 4.11
CA HIS A 74 -15.10 -1.80 3.01
C HIS A 74 -15.26 -2.91 1.97
N ALA A 75 -14.62 -4.05 2.16
CA ALA A 75 -14.80 -5.20 1.28
C ALA A 75 -16.16 -5.85 1.49
N GLU A 76 -16.69 -6.47 0.43
CA GLU A 76 -17.89 -7.27 0.45
C GLU A 76 -17.56 -8.74 0.23
N THR A 77 -18.41 -9.66 0.71
CA THR A 77 -18.30 -11.08 0.43
C THR A 77 -18.55 -11.33 -1.05
N VAL A 78 -17.61 -12.00 -1.72
CA VAL A 78 -17.65 -12.23 -3.17
C VAL A 78 -17.66 -13.71 -3.49
N THR A 79 -18.53 -14.11 -4.42
CA THR A 79 -18.48 -15.44 -5.03
C THR A 79 -17.75 -15.34 -6.38
N GLY A 80 -16.58 -15.93 -6.45
CA GLY A 80 -15.72 -15.92 -7.62
C GLY A 80 -15.89 -17.11 -8.54
N HIS A 81 -14.88 -17.37 -9.35
CA HIS A 81 -14.82 -18.47 -10.32
C HIS A 81 -15.03 -19.83 -9.65
N HIS A 82 -15.76 -20.72 -10.30
CA HIS A 82 -16.17 -22.03 -9.79
C HIS A 82 -17.05 -22.00 -8.51
N GLY A 83 -17.75 -20.90 -8.23
CA GLY A 83 -18.64 -20.81 -7.08
C GLY A 83 -17.93 -20.72 -5.72
N LYS A 84 -16.62 -20.47 -5.71
CA LYS A 84 -15.87 -20.29 -4.47
C LYS A 84 -16.23 -18.94 -3.86
N THR A 85 -16.78 -18.96 -2.64
CA THR A 85 -17.11 -17.76 -1.88
C THR A 85 -15.95 -17.39 -0.96
N VAL A 86 -15.54 -16.12 -1.03
CA VAL A 86 -14.53 -15.52 -0.14
C VAL A 86 -15.23 -14.49 0.73
N PRO A 87 -15.32 -14.75 2.06
CA PRO A 87 -16.01 -13.84 2.97
C PRO A 87 -15.22 -12.57 3.20
N CYS A 88 -15.90 -11.45 3.39
CA CYS A 88 -15.29 -10.21 3.85
C CYS A 88 -15.07 -10.23 5.37
N LEU A 89 -14.22 -9.31 5.84
CA LEU A 89 -13.89 -9.22 7.26
C LEU A 89 -15.11 -8.93 8.13
N THR A 90 -15.97 -8.02 7.70
CA THR A 90 -17.16 -7.62 8.45
C THR A 90 -18.13 -8.76 8.66
N ASP A 91 -18.38 -9.58 7.64
CA ASP A 91 -19.26 -10.75 7.75
C ASP A 91 -18.67 -11.81 8.69
N LEU A 92 -17.35 -11.97 8.72
CA LEU A 92 -16.67 -12.88 9.66
C LEU A 92 -16.76 -12.38 11.10
N LEU A 93 -16.58 -11.08 11.33
CA LEU A 93 -16.65 -10.47 12.67
C LEU A 93 -18.09 -10.49 13.23
N GLU A 94 -19.08 -10.31 12.38
CA GLU A 94 -20.49 -10.37 12.78
C GLU A 94 -21.04 -11.80 12.93
N GLY A 95 -20.22 -12.82 12.72
CA GLY A 95 -20.61 -14.21 12.82
C GLY A 95 -21.58 -14.69 11.73
N LYS A 96 -21.71 -13.94 10.63
CA LYS A 96 -22.57 -14.30 9.51
C LYS A 96 -22.04 -15.49 8.71
N ILE A 97 -20.73 -15.74 8.80
CA ILE A 97 -20.06 -16.84 8.11
C ILE A 97 -19.13 -17.54 9.08
N GLU A 98 -19.35 -18.84 9.34
CA GLU A 98 -18.43 -19.64 10.13
C GLU A 98 -17.17 -19.97 9.30
N ARG A 99 -16.01 -19.87 9.95
CA ARG A 99 -14.74 -20.29 9.36
C ARG A 99 -14.74 -21.80 9.27
N LYS A 100 -14.88 -22.36 8.07
CA LYS A 100 -14.61 -23.80 7.86
C LYS A 100 -13.10 -23.99 7.89
N GLU A 101 -12.62 -24.71 8.89
CA GLU A 101 -11.23 -25.18 8.99
C GLU A 101 -10.87 -26.11 7.83
#